data_bf00b444f6291be71c7476294293377c
#
_entry.id   bf00b444f6291be71c7476294293377c
#
_cell.length_a   1.000
_cell.length_b   1.000
_cell.length_c   1.000
_cell.angle_alpha   90.00
_cell.angle_beta   90.00
_cell.angle_gamma   90.00
#
_symmetry.space_group_name_H-M   'P 1'
#
loop_
_entity.id
_entity.type
_entity.pdbx_description
1 polymer ?
#
loop_
_entity_poly.entity_id
_entity_poly.type
_entity_poly.pdbx_seq_one_letter_code
_entity_poly.pdbx_strand_id
1 'polypeptide(L)'
;MTTFINTRCPVGLAILGLASSVAVAQHQGDIGVAVDGDRLQVFGPIGGDDTGGVFLGVFGDTGFPGFTSNPGFDAEPGALPAGRVGFRVLDGLRRWDSDLGSWSTPPEVGERLEISFITLSTVVEDTAIDGFDLAVQPDGGWHRHLNFELLDDDLGWREPGVYRLDLALYSTMGLADSEPFTIAFDFDADADEVEAALASLGPADACPGDLDGDGVVGGGDFGLLLSAFGTPDPAADLDGDGTVGGGDVGLLLSVWGPCP
;
A
#
# COMPACT_ATOMS: atom_id res chain seq x y z
N MET A 1 26.41 64.62 -39.27
CA MET A 1 25.80 63.54 -40.07
C MET A 1 25.86 62.29 -39.22
N THR A 2 24.77 62.05 -38.46
CA THR A 2 24.75 61.00 -37.45
C THR A 2 23.59 60.05 -37.80
N THR A 3 23.95 58.84 -38.18
CA THR A 3 23.05 57.81 -38.65
C THR A 3 22.53 57.03 -37.45
N PHE A 4 21.23 57.07 -37.17
CA PHE A 4 20.55 56.22 -36.18
C PHE A 4 20.20 54.87 -36.78
N ILE A 5 20.75 53.80 -36.19
CA ILE A 5 20.38 52.41 -36.52
C ILE A 5 19.24 52.01 -35.58
N ASN A 6 18.12 51.68 -36.17
CA ASN A 6 16.89 51.30 -35.47
C ASN A 6 16.88 49.75 -35.36
N THR A 7 17.15 49.22 -34.15
CA THR A 7 17.12 47.77 -33.87
C THR A 7 15.72 47.42 -33.35
N ARG A 8 14.92 46.76 -34.16
CA ARG A 8 13.64 46.17 -33.75
C ARG A 8 13.90 44.85 -33.01
N CYS A 9 13.50 44.81 -31.72
CA CYS A 9 13.36 43.57 -30.94
C CYS A 9 12.13 42.79 -31.42
N PRO A 10 12.25 41.47 -31.67
CA PRO A 10 11.06 40.63 -31.88
C PRO A 10 10.40 40.32 -30.54
N VAL A 11 9.10 40.64 -30.46
CA VAL A 11 8.22 40.27 -29.37
C VAL A 11 7.98 38.77 -29.47
N GLY A 12 8.61 37.99 -28.61
CA GLY A 12 8.35 36.58 -28.45
C GLY A 12 6.99 36.38 -27.76
N LEU A 13 6.05 35.80 -28.46
CA LEU A 13 4.76 35.38 -27.92
C LEU A 13 4.99 34.17 -27.01
N ALA A 14 5.00 34.37 -25.69
CA ALA A 14 5.00 33.29 -24.72
C ALA A 14 3.59 32.68 -24.68
N ILE A 15 3.45 31.47 -25.21
CA ILE A 15 2.26 30.66 -25.02
C ILE A 15 2.32 30.13 -23.57
N LEU A 16 1.57 30.76 -22.68
CA LEU A 16 1.28 30.19 -21.37
C LEU A 16 0.39 28.96 -21.61
N GLY A 17 0.99 27.76 -21.54
CA GLY A 17 0.25 26.53 -21.39
C GLY A 17 -0.46 26.58 -20.03
N LEU A 18 -1.78 26.72 -20.05
CA LEU A 18 -2.63 26.46 -18.90
C LEU A 18 -2.53 24.94 -18.64
N ALA A 19 -1.65 24.56 -17.72
CA ALA A 19 -1.76 23.23 -17.11
C ALA A 19 -3.08 23.27 -16.31
N SER A 20 -4.09 22.58 -16.81
CA SER A 20 -5.28 22.28 -16.03
C SER A 20 -4.82 21.44 -14.83
N SER A 21 -4.77 22.05 -13.66
CA SER A 21 -4.69 21.33 -12.41
C SER A 21 -6.03 20.60 -12.26
N VAL A 22 -6.06 19.33 -12.67
CA VAL A 22 -7.16 18.43 -12.33
C VAL A 22 -7.22 18.39 -10.81
N ALA A 23 -8.39 18.59 -10.26
CA ALA A 23 -8.62 18.61 -8.82
C ALA A 23 -8.35 17.23 -8.23
N VAL A 24 -7.15 17.00 -7.71
CA VAL A 24 -6.71 15.78 -7.02
C VAL A 24 -7.22 15.73 -5.58
N ALA A 25 -8.12 16.65 -5.17
CA ALA A 25 -8.46 16.87 -3.77
C ALA A 25 -9.52 15.90 -3.19
N GLN A 26 -10.11 14.99 -3.98
CA GLN A 26 -11.18 14.12 -3.49
C GLN A 26 -10.75 12.69 -3.14
N HIS A 27 -9.56 12.26 -3.53
CA HIS A 27 -9.09 10.86 -3.43
C HIS A 27 -7.74 10.73 -2.75
N GLN A 28 -7.34 11.73 -1.99
CA GLN A 28 -6.08 11.68 -1.25
C GLN A 28 -6.19 10.62 -0.15
N GLY A 29 -5.36 9.59 -0.24
CA GLY A 29 -5.36 8.45 0.68
C GLY A 29 -6.02 7.18 0.11
N ASP A 30 -6.72 7.25 -1.03
CA ASP A 30 -7.30 6.06 -1.67
C ASP A 30 -6.22 5.20 -2.36
N ILE A 31 -6.50 3.92 -2.43
CA ILE A 31 -5.68 2.90 -3.10
C ILE A 31 -5.86 3.06 -4.61
N GLY A 32 -4.79 3.37 -5.31
CA GLY A 32 -4.81 3.47 -6.76
C GLY A 32 -4.93 2.10 -7.42
N VAL A 33 -5.76 2.00 -8.48
CA VAL A 33 -5.95 0.77 -9.25
C VAL A 33 -5.78 1.06 -10.74
N ALA A 34 -4.95 0.27 -11.41
CA ALA A 34 -4.69 0.40 -12.85
C ALA A 34 -4.50 -0.97 -13.49
N VAL A 35 -4.16 -0.97 -14.78
CA VAL A 35 -3.70 -2.16 -15.51
C VAL A 35 -2.26 -1.91 -15.95
N ASP A 36 -1.36 -2.83 -15.60
CA ASP A 36 -0.01 -2.90 -16.15
C ASP A 36 0.16 -4.20 -16.93
N GLY A 37 0.38 -4.07 -18.25
CA GLY A 37 0.45 -5.21 -19.15
C GLY A 37 -0.86 -6.00 -19.17
N ASP A 38 -0.86 -7.20 -18.62
CA ASP A 38 -1.99 -8.11 -18.50
C ASP A 38 -2.47 -8.34 -17.07
N ARG A 39 -2.02 -7.51 -16.12
CA ARG A 39 -2.27 -7.64 -14.69
C ARG A 39 -2.98 -6.41 -14.12
N LEU A 40 -3.80 -6.61 -13.09
CA LEU A 40 -4.24 -5.53 -12.21
C LEU A 40 -3.04 -5.06 -11.37
N GLN A 41 -2.89 -3.75 -11.27
CA GLN A 41 -1.88 -3.11 -10.43
C GLN A 41 -2.56 -2.33 -9.32
N VAL A 42 -2.03 -2.47 -8.11
CA VAL A 42 -2.33 -1.63 -6.95
C VAL A 42 -1.09 -0.77 -6.69
N PHE A 43 -1.30 0.51 -6.42
CA PHE A 43 -0.20 1.43 -6.14
C PHE A 43 -0.55 2.34 -4.97
N GLY A 44 0.47 3.00 -4.42
CA GLY A 44 0.40 3.81 -3.21
C GLY A 44 -0.75 4.80 -3.16
N PRO A 45 -1.07 5.34 -1.99
CA PRO A 45 -2.23 6.21 -1.85
C PRO A 45 -2.13 7.37 -2.83
N ILE A 46 -3.24 7.66 -3.52
CA ILE A 46 -3.28 8.74 -4.50
C ILE A 46 -2.89 10.06 -3.84
N GLY A 47 -1.83 10.67 -4.36
CA GLY A 47 -1.25 11.92 -3.82
C GLY A 47 -0.36 11.74 -2.60
N GLY A 48 -0.03 10.51 -2.20
CA GLY A 48 0.93 10.17 -1.15
C GLY A 48 2.24 9.60 -1.69
N ASP A 49 3.12 9.24 -0.78
CA ASP A 49 4.33 8.49 -1.10
C ASP A 49 3.97 7.02 -1.39
N ASP A 50 4.80 6.33 -2.17
CA ASP A 50 4.64 4.90 -2.38
C ASP A 50 4.84 4.16 -1.05
N THR A 51 3.80 3.48 -0.60
CA THR A 51 3.79 2.78 0.69
C THR A 51 4.23 1.32 0.57
N GLY A 52 4.75 0.91 -0.60
CA GLY A 52 5.14 -0.48 -0.81
C GLY A 52 3.97 -1.46 -0.69
N GLY A 53 2.73 -1.00 -1.00
CA GLY A 53 1.54 -1.84 -0.91
C GLY A 53 0.95 -1.96 0.49
N VAL A 54 1.33 -1.08 1.42
CA VAL A 54 0.73 -0.96 2.77
C VAL A 54 -0.11 0.30 2.86
N PHE A 55 -1.36 0.16 3.32
CA PHE A 55 -2.32 1.24 3.47
C PHE A 55 -2.87 1.27 4.88
N LEU A 56 -3.25 2.46 5.37
CA LEU A 56 -3.80 2.63 6.72
C LEU A 56 -5.26 3.09 6.66
N GLY A 57 -6.14 2.34 7.32
CA GLY A 57 -7.49 2.76 7.68
C GLY A 57 -7.56 3.08 9.17
N VAL A 58 -8.51 3.93 9.58
CA VAL A 58 -8.72 4.27 10.98
C VAL A 58 -10.18 4.02 11.32
N PHE A 59 -10.45 3.05 12.18
CA PHE A 59 -11.80 2.81 12.66
C PHE A 59 -12.28 3.98 13.53
N GLY A 60 -13.54 4.37 13.34
CA GLY A 60 -14.12 5.49 14.06
C GLY A 60 -13.95 6.85 13.38
N ASP A 61 -13.25 6.94 12.24
CA ASP A 61 -13.07 8.18 11.47
C ASP A 61 -14.39 8.81 11.00
N THR A 62 -15.42 7.99 10.84
CA THR A 62 -16.79 8.41 10.50
C THR A 62 -17.64 8.77 11.72
N GLY A 63 -17.12 8.60 12.95
CA GLY A 63 -17.83 8.75 14.22
C GLY A 63 -18.56 7.50 14.70
N PHE A 64 -18.45 6.36 13.98
CA PHE A 64 -18.95 5.06 14.41
C PHE A 64 -17.77 4.17 14.83
N PRO A 65 -17.67 3.78 16.11
CA PRO A 65 -16.58 2.93 16.58
C PRO A 65 -16.52 1.61 15.81
N GLY A 66 -15.31 1.18 15.46
CA GLY A 66 -15.08 -0.07 14.72
C GLY A 66 -15.53 -0.05 13.27
N PHE A 67 -15.87 1.12 12.71
CA PHE A 67 -16.29 1.26 11.31
C PHE A 67 -15.43 2.31 10.60
N THR A 68 -15.06 2.01 9.35
CA THR A 68 -14.48 2.97 8.40
C THR A 68 -14.87 2.59 6.97
N SER A 69 -14.81 3.55 6.06
CA SER A 69 -14.88 3.31 4.62
C SER A 69 -13.59 3.74 3.91
N ASN A 70 -12.53 3.91 4.67
CA ASN A 70 -11.21 4.29 4.19
C ASN A 70 -10.16 3.20 4.53
N PRO A 71 -9.16 3.04 3.64
CA PRO A 71 -9.00 3.70 2.34
C PRO A 71 -10.05 3.20 1.33
N GLY A 72 -10.43 4.09 0.40
CA GLY A 72 -11.19 3.70 -0.79
C GLY A 72 -10.27 3.11 -1.86
N PHE A 73 -10.87 2.72 -2.98
CA PHE A 73 -10.17 2.29 -4.19
C PHE A 73 -10.52 3.23 -5.33
N ASP A 74 -9.53 3.64 -6.12
CA ASP A 74 -9.75 4.55 -7.23
C ASP A 74 -8.97 4.17 -8.48
N ALA A 75 -9.69 4.03 -9.59
CA ALA A 75 -9.13 3.92 -10.91
C ALA A 75 -9.68 5.05 -11.78
N GLU A 76 -8.79 5.81 -12.38
CA GLU A 76 -9.15 6.93 -13.26
C GLU A 76 -10.03 6.48 -14.44
N PRO A 77 -10.86 7.38 -15.01
CA PRO A 77 -11.60 7.08 -16.22
C PRO A 77 -10.70 6.58 -17.34
N GLY A 78 -11.05 5.43 -17.91
CA GLY A 78 -10.28 4.74 -18.96
C GLY A 78 -9.16 3.83 -18.45
N ALA A 79 -8.92 3.74 -17.16
CA ALA A 79 -7.88 2.89 -16.59
C ALA A 79 -8.21 1.39 -16.70
N LEU A 80 -9.49 1.03 -16.63
CA LEU A 80 -9.92 -0.36 -16.62
C LEU A 80 -10.80 -0.69 -17.81
N PRO A 81 -10.68 -1.90 -18.43
CA PRO A 81 -11.62 -2.38 -19.42
C PRO A 81 -12.98 -2.68 -18.78
N ALA A 82 -14.01 -2.80 -19.62
CA ALA A 82 -15.36 -3.14 -19.14
C ALA A 82 -15.38 -4.54 -18.51
N GLY A 83 -15.92 -4.63 -17.30
CA GLY A 83 -15.99 -5.87 -16.54
C GLY A 83 -16.24 -5.62 -15.07
N ARG A 84 -15.65 -6.45 -14.22
CA ARG A 84 -15.80 -6.36 -12.77
C ARG A 84 -14.43 -6.55 -12.10
N VAL A 85 -14.21 -5.83 -10.99
CA VAL A 85 -13.07 -6.00 -10.10
C VAL A 85 -13.59 -6.44 -8.74
N GLY A 86 -12.96 -7.44 -8.17
CA GLY A 86 -13.24 -7.95 -6.83
C GLY A 86 -11.95 -8.08 -6.03
N PHE A 87 -12.09 -8.56 -4.80
CA PHE A 87 -10.97 -8.77 -3.90
C PHE A 87 -10.95 -10.21 -3.37
N ARG A 88 -9.76 -10.69 -3.05
CA ARG A 88 -9.53 -11.90 -2.25
C ARG A 88 -8.82 -11.51 -0.98
N VAL A 89 -9.27 -12.04 0.13
CA VAL A 89 -8.53 -12.02 1.38
C VAL A 89 -7.59 -13.22 1.34
N LEU A 90 -6.29 -12.98 1.47
CA LEU A 90 -5.26 -14.00 1.26
C LEU A 90 -5.00 -14.84 2.51
N ASP A 91 -5.36 -14.31 3.68
CA ASP A 91 -5.23 -14.96 4.98
C ASP A 91 -6.36 -14.45 5.90
N GLY A 92 -6.43 -14.94 7.15
CA GLY A 92 -7.39 -14.43 8.13
C GLY A 92 -7.04 -13.02 8.63
N LEU A 93 -8.00 -12.40 9.33
CA LEU A 93 -7.77 -11.15 10.05
C LEU A 93 -6.69 -11.38 11.12
N ARG A 94 -5.71 -10.49 11.22
CA ARG A 94 -4.61 -10.55 12.18
C ARG A 94 -4.59 -9.31 13.05
N ARG A 95 -4.14 -9.44 14.29
CA ARG A 95 -3.92 -8.33 15.21
C ARG A 95 -2.44 -8.26 15.59
N TRP A 96 -1.95 -7.05 15.76
CA TRP A 96 -0.60 -6.81 16.26
C TRP A 96 -0.51 -7.18 17.74
N ASP A 97 0.51 -7.93 18.09
CA ASP A 97 0.88 -8.24 19.48
C ASP A 97 2.12 -7.42 19.84
N SER A 98 1.90 -6.35 20.58
CA SER A 98 2.98 -5.42 20.98
C SER A 98 3.98 -6.04 21.96
N ASP A 99 3.58 -7.05 22.73
CA ASP A 99 4.48 -7.77 23.66
C ASP A 99 5.44 -8.69 22.88
N LEU A 100 4.97 -9.31 21.82
CA LEU A 100 5.76 -10.19 20.96
C LEU A 100 6.43 -9.48 19.79
N GLY A 101 5.97 -8.27 19.44
CA GLY A 101 6.44 -7.54 18.26
C GLY A 101 6.13 -8.29 16.96
N SER A 102 4.97 -8.93 16.88
CA SER A 102 4.58 -9.77 15.73
C SER A 102 3.07 -9.79 15.53
N TRP A 103 2.66 -10.20 14.31
CA TRP A 103 1.25 -10.38 13.99
C TRP A 103 0.75 -11.73 14.52
N SER A 104 -0.39 -11.72 15.21
CA SER A 104 -1.06 -12.93 15.68
C SER A 104 -1.39 -13.86 14.53
N THR A 105 -1.45 -15.15 14.82
CA THR A 105 -2.10 -16.13 13.96
C THR A 105 -3.48 -16.39 14.54
N PRO A 106 -4.46 -16.48 13.77
CA PRO A 106 -5.73 -15.81 13.71
C PRO A 106 -6.16 -15.13 15.03
N PRO A 107 -7.11 -14.21 15.04
CA PRO A 107 -7.55 -13.53 16.25
C PRO A 107 -7.89 -14.57 17.33
N GLU A 108 -7.33 -14.42 18.51
CA GLU A 108 -7.47 -15.42 19.58
C GLU A 108 -8.91 -15.56 20.08
N VAL A 109 -9.75 -14.57 19.85
CA VAL A 109 -11.12 -14.55 20.41
C VAL A 109 -12.11 -13.91 19.45
N GLY A 110 -12.53 -14.63 18.43
CA GLY A 110 -13.77 -14.35 17.71
C GLY A 110 -13.89 -12.99 17.00
N GLU A 111 -12.83 -12.20 16.95
CA GLU A 111 -12.78 -10.93 16.22
C GLU A 111 -12.90 -11.21 14.73
N ARG A 112 -13.76 -10.46 14.06
CA ARG A 112 -14.08 -10.63 12.64
C ARG A 112 -14.16 -9.28 11.98
N LEU A 113 -13.90 -9.23 10.69
CA LEU A 113 -14.05 -8.02 9.89
C LEU A 113 -15.11 -8.26 8.82
N GLU A 114 -16.20 -7.48 8.85
CA GLU A 114 -17.13 -7.45 7.73
C GLU A 114 -16.66 -6.42 6.69
N ILE A 115 -16.52 -6.87 5.45
CA ILE A 115 -16.30 -6.02 4.28
C ILE A 115 -17.59 -5.97 3.51
N SER A 116 -18.20 -4.78 3.35
CA SER A 116 -19.49 -4.67 2.70
C SER A 116 -19.58 -3.53 1.68
N PHE A 117 -20.52 -3.67 0.76
CA PHE A 117 -20.88 -2.63 -0.20
C PHE A 117 -22.36 -2.77 -0.58
N ILE A 118 -23.20 -1.82 -0.19
CA ILE A 118 -24.66 -1.81 -0.39
C ILE A 118 -25.32 -3.07 0.22
N THR A 119 -25.51 -4.12 -0.58
CA THR A 119 -26.16 -5.37 -0.15
C THR A 119 -25.23 -6.58 -0.23
N LEU A 120 -23.99 -6.36 -0.59
CA LEU A 120 -22.94 -7.39 -0.65
C LEU A 120 -22.14 -7.33 0.64
N SER A 121 -21.81 -8.48 1.21
CA SER A 121 -20.86 -8.55 2.32
C SER A 121 -20.05 -9.84 2.30
N THR A 122 -18.87 -9.77 2.91
CA THR A 122 -17.96 -10.89 3.17
C THR A 122 -17.46 -10.71 4.59
N VAL A 123 -17.55 -11.73 5.40
CA VAL A 123 -17.00 -11.75 6.76
C VAL A 123 -15.68 -12.50 6.73
N VAL A 124 -14.63 -11.81 7.18
CA VAL A 124 -13.28 -12.33 7.32
C VAL A 124 -13.11 -12.81 8.77
N GLU A 125 -12.72 -14.05 8.92
CA GLU A 125 -12.40 -14.68 10.20
C GLU A 125 -10.89 -15.04 10.22
N ASP A 126 -10.57 -16.30 10.32
CA ASP A 126 -9.22 -16.83 10.50
C ASP A 126 -8.59 -17.47 9.25
N THR A 127 -9.27 -17.39 8.11
CA THR A 127 -8.82 -18.02 6.88
C THR A 127 -9.03 -17.15 5.65
N ALA A 128 -8.29 -17.47 4.58
CA ALA A 128 -8.48 -16.88 3.27
C ALA A 128 -9.93 -17.05 2.76
N ILE A 129 -10.48 -16.01 2.15
CA ILE A 129 -11.83 -16.02 1.58
C ILE A 129 -11.92 -15.15 0.34
N ASP A 130 -12.64 -15.61 -0.68
CA ASP A 130 -12.99 -14.78 -1.83
C ASP A 130 -14.10 -13.78 -1.43
N GLY A 131 -13.86 -12.51 -1.73
CA GLY A 131 -14.85 -11.46 -1.58
C GLY A 131 -15.77 -11.33 -2.80
N PHE A 132 -16.56 -10.27 -2.80
CA PHE A 132 -17.44 -9.93 -3.92
C PHE A 132 -16.72 -9.05 -4.94
N ASP A 133 -17.30 -8.94 -6.13
CA ASP A 133 -16.85 -8.05 -7.20
C ASP A 133 -17.85 -6.95 -7.52
N LEU A 134 -17.36 -5.82 -8.04
CA LEU A 134 -18.14 -4.66 -8.42
C LEU A 134 -17.86 -4.27 -9.88
N ALA A 135 -18.90 -3.80 -10.57
CA ALA A 135 -18.77 -3.40 -11.96
C ALA A 135 -17.85 -2.19 -12.13
N VAL A 136 -16.99 -2.24 -13.15
CA VAL A 136 -16.28 -1.08 -13.69
C VAL A 136 -17.30 -0.10 -14.24
N GLN A 137 -17.07 1.19 -14.04
CA GLN A 137 -17.95 2.24 -14.52
C GLN A 137 -17.92 2.31 -16.07
N PRO A 138 -18.97 2.83 -16.72
CA PRO A 138 -19.02 2.88 -18.20
C PRO A 138 -17.90 3.69 -18.84
N ASP A 139 -17.28 4.62 -18.09
CA ASP A 139 -16.14 5.42 -18.53
C ASP A 139 -14.78 4.73 -18.31
N GLY A 140 -14.77 3.51 -17.76
CA GLY A 140 -13.56 2.76 -17.44
C GLY A 140 -12.92 3.13 -16.08
N GLY A 141 -13.57 3.96 -15.31
CA GLY A 141 -13.18 4.27 -13.92
C GLY A 141 -13.71 3.23 -12.93
N TRP A 142 -13.14 3.23 -11.72
CA TRP A 142 -13.61 2.35 -10.65
C TRP A 142 -13.34 2.96 -9.27
N HIS A 143 -14.21 3.88 -8.87
CA HIS A 143 -14.12 4.52 -7.55
C HIS A 143 -15.08 3.83 -6.58
N ARG A 144 -14.54 3.24 -5.50
CA ARG A 144 -15.28 2.46 -4.51
C ARG A 144 -14.75 2.67 -3.10
N HIS A 145 -15.63 3.05 -2.19
CA HIS A 145 -15.40 2.95 -0.77
C HIS A 145 -16.15 1.72 -0.24
N LEU A 146 -15.42 0.67 0.07
CA LEU A 146 -15.98 -0.47 0.78
C LEU A 146 -16.15 -0.08 2.25
N ASN A 147 -17.15 -0.63 2.90
CA ASN A 147 -17.28 -0.50 4.34
C ASN A 147 -16.48 -1.61 5.00
N PHE A 148 -15.70 -1.25 5.99
CA PHE A 148 -14.98 -2.16 6.86
C PHE A 148 -15.55 -1.98 8.27
N GLU A 149 -16.06 -3.07 8.86
CA GLU A 149 -16.63 -3.06 10.21
C GLU A 149 -15.99 -4.18 11.03
N LEU A 150 -15.26 -3.78 12.07
CA LEU A 150 -14.74 -4.71 13.06
C LEU A 150 -15.93 -5.16 13.93
N LEU A 151 -16.27 -6.43 13.83
CA LEU A 151 -17.37 -7.01 14.56
C LEU A 151 -16.96 -7.34 16.00
N ASP A 152 -17.92 -7.18 16.92
CA ASP A 152 -17.73 -7.59 18.30
C ASP A 152 -17.45 -9.11 18.37
N ASP A 153 -16.68 -9.50 19.37
CA ASP A 153 -16.58 -10.89 19.76
C ASP A 153 -17.94 -11.42 20.31
N ASP A 154 -17.98 -12.71 20.65
CA ASP A 154 -19.18 -13.33 21.23
C ASP A 154 -19.61 -12.72 22.57
N LEU A 155 -18.76 -11.91 23.19
CA LEU A 155 -19.00 -11.22 24.46
C LEU A 155 -19.40 -9.75 24.27
N GLY A 156 -19.38 -9.25 23.03
CA GLY A 156 -19.73 -7.87 22.69
C GLY A 156 -18.57 -6.88 22.91
N TRP A 157 -17.33 -7.35 22.79
CA TRP A 157 -16.13 -6.54 22.93
C TRP A 157 -15.36 -6.46 21.61
N ARG A 158 -14.67 -5.34 21.41
CA ARG A 158 -13.65 -5.14 20.38
C ARG A 158 -12.38 -4.70 21.10
N GLU A 159 -11.31 -5.44 20.91
CA GLU A 159 -10.05 -5.10 21.52
C GLU A 159 -9.37 -3.96 20.76
N PRO A 160 -8.96 -2.85 21.43
CA PRO A 160 -8.10 -1.86 20.81
C PRO A 160 -6.81 -2.49 20.29
N GLY A 161 -6.30 -1.97 19.17
CA GLY A 161 -5.08 -2.46 18.57
C GLY A 161 -5.01 -2.21 17.08
N VAL A 162 -3.97 -2.71 16.43
CA VAL A 162 -3.79 -2.62 14.98
C VAL A 162 -4.15 -3.96 14.34
N TYR A 163 -5.06 -3.91 13.37
CA TYR A 163 -5.53 -5.08 12.62
C TYR A 163 -4.93 -5.07 11.22
N ARG A 164 -4.67 -6.25 10.67
CA ARG A 164 -4.07 -6.45 9.35
C ARG A 164 -4.97 -7.29 8.47
N LEU A 165 -5.13 -6.84 7.24
CA LEU A 165 -5.87 -7.53 6.19
C LEU A 165 -5.00 -7.59 4.92
N ASP A 166 -4.64 -8.78 4.49
CA ASP A 166 -3.88 -9.01 3.27
C ASP A 166 -4.82 -9.34 2.11
N LEU A 167 -4.70 -8.61 1.03
CA LEU A 167 -5.61 -8.62 -0.10
C LEU A 167 -4.87 -8.81 -1.43
N ALA A 168 -5.60 -9.33 -2.42
CA ALA A 168 -5.29 -9.15 -3.84
C ALA A 168 -6.58 -8.80 -4.58
N LEU A 169 -6.48 -7.94 -5.60
CA LEU A 169 -7.60 -7.68 -6.51
C LEU A 169 -7.60 -8.72 -7.62
N TYR A 170 -8.80 -9.20 -7.99
CA TYR A 170 -9.02 -10.03 -9.16
C TYR A 170 -9.98 -9.36 -10.12
N SER A 171 -10.02 -9.83 -11.37
CA SER A 171 -10.94 -9.30 -12.37
C SER A 171 -11.68 -10.41 -13.14
N THR A 172 -12.85 -10.05 -13.68
CA THR A 172 -13.57 -10.88 -14.64
C THR A 172 -13.18 -10.57 -16.09
N MET A 173 -12.16 -9.72 -16.28
CA MET A 173 -11.73 -9.19 -17.59
C MET A 173 -10.62 -10.02 -18.24
N GLY A 174 -10.17 -11.10 -17.58
CA GLY A 174 -9.07 -11.95 -18.05
C GLY A 174 -7.69 -11.39 -17.74
N LEU A 175 -7.60 -10.36 -16.89
CA LEU A 175 -6.34 -9.88 -16.34
C LEU A 175 -5.89 -10.80 -15.20
N ALA A 176 -4.60 -10.92 -15.02
CA ALA A 176 -4.03 -11.54 -13.83
C ALA A 176 -4.38 -10.73 -12.58
N ASP A 177 -4.42 -11.40 -11.43
CA ASP A 177 -4.64 -10.76 -10.14
C ASP A 177 -3.52 -9.77 -9.83
N SER A 178 -3.80 -8.77 -9.00
CA SER A 178 -2.77 -7.85 -8.51
C SER A 178 -1.73 -8.59 -7.66
N GLU A 179 -0.57 -7.99 -7.48
CA GLU A 179 0.31 -8.39 -6.39
C GLU A 179 -0.44 -8.20 -5.05
N PRO A 180 -0.08 -8.97 -4.02
CA PRO A 180 -0.61 -8.79 -2.67
C PRO A 180 -0.36 -7.38 -2.13
N PHE A 181 -1.31 -6.86 -1.37
CA PHE A 181 -1.17 -5.63 -0.61
C PHE A 181 -1.86 -5.75 0.74
N THR A 182 -1.50 -4.88 1.67
CA THR A 182 -1.99 -4.91 3.05
C THR A 182 -2.77 -3.65 3.37
N ILE A 183 -3.91 -3.78 4.03
CA ILE A 183 -4.55 -2.68 4.75
C ILE A 183 -4.38 -2.95 6.24
N ALA A 184 -3.68 -2.06 6.93
CA ALA A 184 -3.66 -2.00 8.38
C ALA A 184 -4.80 -1.11 8.86
N PHE A 185 -5.46 -1.48 9.94
CA PHE A 185 -6.54 -0.71 10.55
C PHE A 185 -6.18 -0.39 11.98
N ASP A 186 -6.14 0.91 12.30
CA ASP A 186 -6.02 1.39 13.67
C ASP A 186 -7.41 1.38 14.34
N PHE A 187 -7.55 0.72 15.47
CA PHE A 187 -8.71 0.77 16.34
C PHE A 187 -8.30 1.19 17.75
N ASP A 188 -8.32 2.49 18.02
CA ASP A 188 -7.99 3.09 19.33
C ASP A 188 -6.63 2.60 19.89
N ALA A 189 -5.66 2.25 19.01
CA ALA A 189 -4.33 1.84 19.41
C ALA A 189 -3.47 3.04 19.84
N ASP A 190 -2.46 2.78 20.66
CA ASP A 190 -1.46 3.80 20.98
C ASP A 190 -0.59 4.11 19.75
N ALA A 191 -0.16 5.36 19.59
CA ALA A 191 0.61 5.81 18.43
C ALA A 191 1.91 5.00 18.23
N ASP A 192 2.60 4.64 19.32
CA ASP A 192 3.82 3.84 19.27
C ASP A 192 3.52 2.40 18.81
N GLU A 193 2.34 1.86 19.13
CA GLU A 193 1.88 0.55 18.66
C GLU A 193 1.58 0.60 17.14
N VAL A 194 0.88 1.64 16.68
CA VAL A 194 0.63 1.85 15.25
C VAL A 194 1.94 1.95 14.47
N GLU A 195 2.90 2.76 14.96
CA GLU A 195 4.20 2.92 14.32
C GLU A 195 4.95 1.57 14.24
N ALA A 196 5.00 0.82 15.34
CA ALA A 196 5.67 -0.49 15.38
C ALA A 196 5.00 -1.51 14.45
N ALA A 197 3.67 -1.56 14.43
CA ALA A 197 2.91 -2.44 13.56
C ALA A 197 3.17 -2.11 12.08
N LEU A 198 3.10 -0.82 11.70
CA LEU A 198 3.36 -0.39 10.33
C LEU A 198 4.81 -0.61 9.90
N ALA A 199 5.77 -0.37 10.80
CA ALA A 199 7.18 -0.64 10.53
C ALA A 199 7.45 -2.13 10.23
N SER A 200 6.68 -3.04 10.87
CA SER A 200 6.77 -4.48 10.60
C SER A 200 6.18 -4.90 9.25
N LEU A 201 5.33 -4.04 8.68
CA LEU A 201 4.72 -4.22 7.36
C LEU A 201 5.50 -3.50 6.25
N GLY A 202 6.64 -2.90 6.58
CA GLY A 202 7.50 -2.19 5.64
C GLY A 202 7.53 -2.88 4.28
N PRO A 203 7.94 -2.26 3.18
CA PRO A 203 7.73 -2.79 1.84
C PRO A 203 7.95 -4.30 1.86
N ALA A 204 7.11 -5.07 1.15
CA ALA A 204 7.26 -6.52 1.02
C ALA A 204 8.66 -6.93 0.51
N ASP A 205 9.44 -5.96 0.09
CA ASP A 205 10.87 -5.97 -0.17
C ASP A 205 11.74 -5.81 1.08
N ALA A 206 11.16 -5.81 2.29
CA ALA A 206 11.95 -5.87 3.51
C ALA A 206 12.45 -7.29 3.77
N CYS A 207 13.03 -7.88 2.77
CA CYS A 207 14.13 -8.79 2.91
C CYS A 207 15.37 -7.91 3.13
N PRO A 208 15.72 -7.55 4.39
CA PRO A 208 16.85 -6.68 4.61
C PRO A 208 18.08 -7.35 4.02
N GLY A 209 18.63 -6.77 2.97
CA GLY A 209 19.75 -7.37 2.26
C GLY A 209 19.46 -7.89 0.86
N ASP A 210 18.22 -7.97 0.39
CA ASP A 210 17.88 -8.20 -1.03
C ASP A 210 17.97 -6.85 -1.75
N LEU A 211 19.17 -6.50 -2.16
CA LEU A 211 19.48 -5.18 -2.75
C LEU A 211 19.24 -5.14 -4.25
N ASP A 212 19.12 -6.28 -4.91
CA ASP A 212 18.83 -6.36 -6.35
C ASP A 212 17.36 -6.73 -6.64
N GLY A 213 16.56 -7.04 -5.60
CA GLY A 213 15.13 -7.28 -5.69
C GLY A 213 14.76 -8.62 -6.36
N ASP A 214 15.68 -9.61 -6.34
CA ASP A 214 15.43 -10.91 -6.97
C ASP A 214 14.68 -11.91 -6.07
N GLY A 215 14.39 -11.51 -4.81
CA GLY A 215 13.71 -12.33 -3.81
C GLY A 215 14.64 -13.29 -3.06
N VAL A 216 15.96 -13.14 -3.19
CA VAL A 216 16.94 -14.02 -2.52
C VAL A 216 18.16 -13.21 -2.07
N VAL A 217 18.39 -13.08 -0.77
CA VAL A 217 19.66 -12.49 -0.29
C VAL A 217 20.81 -13.40 -0.67
N GLY A 218 21.64 -12.95 -1.60
CA GLY A 218 22.67 -13.78 -2.22
C GLY A 218 23.95 -13.04 -2.62
N GLY A 219 24.64 -13.62 -3.60
CA GLY A 219 25.91 -13.07 -4.10
C GLY A 219 25.75 -11.75 -4.87
N GLY A 220 24.58 -11.50 -5.47
CA GLY A 220 24.22 -10.24 -6.15
C GLY A 220 24.20 -9.10 -5.16
N ASP A 221 23.44 -9.25 -4.09
CA ASP A 221 23.28 -8.26 -3.03
C ASP A 221 24.56 -7.96 -2.30
N PHE A 222 25.30 -9.01 -1.98
CA PHE A 222 26.62 -8.85 -1.38
C PHE A 222 27.55 -8.04 -2.26
N GLY A 223 27.47 -8.23 -3.59
CA GLY A 223 28.20 -7.41 -4.57
C GLY A 223 27.77 -5.95 -4.59
N LEU A 224 26.45 -5.69 -4.50
CA LEU A 224 25.90 -4.33 -4.42
C LEU A 224 26.32 -3.64 -3.12
N LEU A 225 26.18 -4.31 -1.97
CA LEU A 225 26.63 -3.78 -0.68
C LEU A 225 28.11 -3.42 -0.71
N LEU A 226 28.97 -4.31 -1.24
CA LEU A 226 30.41 -4.03 -1.36
C LEU A 226 30.69 -2.85 -2.30
N SER A 227 29.86 -2.63 -3.33
CA SER A 227 30.02 -1.48 -4.23
C SER A 227 29.72 -0.15 -3.55
N ALA A 228 28.85 -0.17 -2.54
CA ALA A 228 28.48 0.98 -1.71
C ALA A 228 29.34 1.12 -0.45
N PHE A 229 30.30 0.22 -0.20
CA PHE A 229 31.08 0.18 1.04
C PHE A 229 31.84 1.49 1.30
N GLY A 230 31.67 2.04 2.50
CA GLY A 230 32.26 3.32 2.90
C GLY A 230 31.49 4.55 2.42
N THR A 231 30.32 4.39 1.84
CA THR A 231 29.41 5.48 1.45
C THR A 231 28.20 5.58 2.39
N PRO A 232 27.48 6.71 2.40
CA PRO A 232 26.22 6.84 3.15
C PRO A 232 25.01 6.41 2.30
N ASP A 233 25.12 5.31 1.55
CA ASP A 233 24.03 4.81 0.70
C ASP A 233 22.93 4.18 1.58
N PRO A 234 21.74 4.78 1.67
CA PRO A 234 20.69 4.32 2.57
C PRO A 234 20.11 2.95 2.17
N ALA A 235 20.25 2.52 0.90
CA ALA A 235 19.77 1.22 0.47
C ALA A 235 20.66 0.07 0.96
N ALA A 236 21.94 0.32 1.19
CA ALA A 236 22.91 -0.66 1.63
C ALA A 236 23.36 -0.46 3.11
N ASP A 237 22.89 0.61 3.77
CA ASP A 237 23.08 0.90 5.19
C ASP A 237 21.98 0.16 5.98
N LEU A 238 22.22 -1.12 6.24
CA LEU A 238 21.23 -2.02 6.82
C LEU A 238 21.12 -1.88 8.33
N ASP A 239 22.15 -1.34 9.01
CA ASP A 239 22.13 -1.10 10.45
C ASP A 239 21.77 0.34 10.84
N GLY A 240 21.61 1.22 9.82
CA GLY A 240 21.16 2.61 9.97
C GLY A 240 22.17 3.52 10.68
N ASP A 241 23.48 3.16 10.70
CA ASP A 241 24.53 3.97 11.35
C ASP A 241 25.00 5.16 10.49
N GLY A 242 24.51 5.26 9.26
CA GLY A 242 24.83 6.31 8.28
C GLY A 242 26.03 6.01 7.41
N THR A 243 26.58 4.77 7.44
CA THR A 243 27.75 4.39 6.63
C THR A 243 27.74 2.90 6.32
N VAL A 244 27.71 2.54 5.06
CA VAL A 244 27.79 1.13 4.64
C VAL A 244 29.13 0.52 5.09
N GLY A 245 29.10 -0.44 5.99
CA GLY A 245 30.29 -0.97 6.67
C GLY A 245 30.22 -2.45 7.02
N GLY A 246 30.99 -2.82 8.04
CA GLY A 246 31.08 -4.20 8.50
C GLY A 246 29.79 -4.68 9.22
N GLY A 247 29.03 -3.75 9.82
CA GLY A 247 27.75 -4.02 10.44
C GLY A 247 26.75 -4.53 9.40
N ASP A 248 26.64 -3.83 8.29
CA ASP A 248 25.72 -4.15 7.17
C ASP A 248 26.06 -5.49 6.53
N VAL A 249 27.35 -5.76 6.33
CA VAL A 249 27.84 -7.08 5.87
C VAL A 249 27.36 -8.17 6.83
N GLY A 250 27.47 -7.94 8.15
CA GLY A 250 27.01 -8.88 9.16
C GLY A 250 25.50 -9.13 9.11
N LEU A 251 24.71 -8.08 8.94
CA LEU A 251 23.26 -8.17 8.80
C LEU A 251 22.86 -8.91 7.51
N LEU A 252 23.40 -8.54 6.36
CA LEU A 252 23.14 -9.21 5.10
C LEU A 252 23.43 -10.73 5.19
N LEU A 253 24.56 -11.11 5.77
CA LEU A 253 24.92 -12.51 5.92
C LEU A 253 24.01 -13.26 6.92
N SER A 254 23.38 -12.57 7.86
CA SER A 254 22.48 -13.16 8.84
C SER A 254 21.15 -13.59 8.24
N VAL A 255 20.74 -12.97 7.12
CA VAL A 255 19.48 -13.22 6.39
C VAL A 255 19.70 -13.90 5.05
N TRP A 256 20.85 -14.52 4.83
CA TRP A 256 21.22 -15.18 3.58
C TRP A 256 20.26 -16.31 3.20
N GLY A 257 19.65 -16.22 2.04
CA GLY A 257 18.72 -17.21 1.50
C GLY A 257 17.47 -16.58 0.87
N PRO A 258 16.46 -17.41 0.55
CA PRO A 258 15.19 -16.88 0.03
C PRO A 258 14.54 -15.91 1.02
N CYS A 259 13.99 -14.83 0.50
CA CYS A 259 13.17 -13.92 1.27
C CYS A 259 11.90 -14.64 1.78
N PRO A 260 11.40 -14.29 2.98
CA PRO A 260 10.23 -14.95 3.56
C PRO A 260 8.94 -14.70 2.78
#